data_39f151cdd726b64392a03fcce3e492d2
#
_entry.id   39f151cdd726b64392a03fcce3e492d2
#
_cell.length_a   1.000
_cell.length_b   1.000
_cell.length_c   1.000
_cell.angle_alpha   90.00
_cell.angle_beta   90.00
_cell.angle_gamma   90.00
#
_symmetry.space_group_name_H-M   'P 1'
#
loop_
_entity.id
_entity.type
_entity.pdbx_description
1 polymer ?
#
loop_
_entity_poly.entity_id
_entity_poly.type
_entity_poly.pdbx_seq_one_letter_code
_entity_poly.pdbx_strand_id
1 'polypeptide(L)'
;MTGINRSIILDRRPSLIDRHLPETSQVQRLLRREGKAHVFHDRETLDRVTQVIIEFGERTGSEDPDDDYERYGLYFSEPIGCIIRKEGSLILLYYGEIKTVKSTGEYYSIPRISPRETS
;
A
#
# COMPACT_ATOMS: atom_id res chain seq x y z
N MET A 1 4.14 20.27 -8.47
CA MET A 1 2.86 19.75 -7.96
C MET A 1 3.05 18.33 -7.46
N THR A 2 2.62 18.07 -6.24
CA THR A 2 2.62 16.72 -5.68
C THR A 2 1.27 16.06 -5.95
N GLY A 3 1.22 14.74 -5.83
CA GLY A 3 0.01 13.95 -6.05
C GLY A 3 -0.02 13.23 -7.38
N ILE A 4 -0.93 12.30 -7.51
CA ILE A 4 -1.13 11.54 -8.74
C ILE A 4 -2.26 12.15 -9.57
N ASN A 5 -2.22 11.90 -10.87
CA ASN A 5 -3.25 12.40 -11.77
C ASN A 5 -4.59 11.73 -11.47
N ARG A 6 -5.61 12.53 -11.14
CA ARG A 6 -6.94 12.01 -10.80
C ARG A 6 -7.66 11.34 -11.97
N SER A 7 -7.20 11.57 -13.22
CA SER A 7 -7.77 10.86 -14.36
C SER A 7 -7.40 9.38 -14.36
N ILE A 8 -6.44 9.00 -13.53
CA ILE A 8 -6.13 7.59 -13.28
C ILE A 8 -7.11 7.08 -12.22
N ILE A 9 -8.38 6.99 -12.56
CA ILE A 9 -9.38 6.36 -11.70
C ILE A 9 -9.46 4.92 -12.14
N LEU A 10 -9.16 4.04 -11.20
CA LEU A 10 -8.88 2.67 -11.58
C LEU A 10 -9.72 1.72 -10.77
N ASP A 11 -10.09 0.64 -11.41
CA ASP A 11 -10.76 -0.45 -10.72
C ASP A 11 -9.79 -1.11 -9.76
N ARG A 12 -10.12 -1.06 -8.48
CA ARG A 12 -9.36 -1.76 -7.46
C ARG A 12 -9.69 -3.24 -7.57
N ARG A 13 -8.68 -4.06 -7.62
CA ARG A 13 -8.88 -5.50 -7.57
C ARG A 13 -9.16 -5.89 -6.13
N PRO A 14 -10.32 -6.49 -5.83
CA PRO A 14 -10.65 -6.87 -4.46
C PRO A 14 -9.60 -7.74 -3.78
N SER A 15 -8.96 -8.61 -4.54
CA SER A 15 -7.90 -9.47 -4.02
C SER A 15 -6.68 -8.69 -3.54
N LEU A 16 -6.36 -7.56 -4.18
CA LEU A 16 -5.25 -6.71 -3.79
C LEU A 16 -5.59 -5.86 -2.57
N ILE A 17 -6.85 -5.44 -2.45
CA ILE A 17 -7.32 -4.73 -1.26
C ILE A 17 -7.27 -5.66 -0.05
N ASP A 18 -7.78 -6.87 -0.18
CA ASP A 18 -7.82 -7.85 0.90
C ASP A 18 -6.43 -8.27 1.37
N ARG A 19 -5.44 -8.20 0.49
CA ARG A 19 -4.07 -8.53 0.81
C ARG A 19 -3.48 -7.66 1.92
N HIS A 20 -4.03 -6.47 2.11
CA HIS A 20 -3.53 -5.51 3.09
C HIS A 20 -4.57 -5.13 4.14
N LEU A 21 -5.59 -5.97 4.33
CA LEU A 21 -6.59 -5.80 5.38
C LEU A 21 -6.50 -6.93 6.40
N PRO A 22 -6.64 -6.63 7.71
CA PRO A 22 -6.54 -7.66 8.74
C PRO A 22 -7.64 -8.69 8.60
N GLU A 23 -7.33 -9.90 9.02
CA GLU A 23 -8.28 -11.03 9.11
C GLU A 23 -8.83 -11.56 7.78
N THR A 24 -8.33 -11.06 6.65
CA THR A 24 -8.73 -11.60 5.35
C THR A 24 -8.04 -12.93 5.08
N SER A 25 -8.62 -13.73 4.18
CA SER A 25 -8.00 -14.98 3.76
C SER A 25 -6.66 -14.76 3.05
N GLN A 26 -6.53 -13.63 2.35
CA GLN A 26 -5.27 -13.24 1.69
C GLN A 26 -4.15 -13.04 2.71
N VAL A 27 -4.45 -12.33 3.80
CA VAL A 27 -3.49 -12.07 4.87
C VAL A 27 -3.12 -13.36 5.59
N GLN A 28 -4.09 -14.24 5.87
CA GLN A 28 -3.82 -15.52 6.50
C GLN A 28 -2.89 -16.38 5.64
N ARG A 29 -3.08 -16.34 4.34
CA ARG A 29 -2.21 -17.06 3.40
C ARG A 29 -0.79 -16.49 3.41
N LEU A 30 -0.65 -15.17 3.44
CA LEU A 30 0.67 -14.52 3.51
C LEU A 30 1.39 -14.87 4.80
N LEU A 31 0.68 -14.89 5.93
CA LEU A 31 1.28 -15.29 7.20
C LEU A 31 1.80 -16.73 7.16
N ARG A 32 1.05 -17.64 6.54
CA ARG A 32 1.48 -19.04 6.41
C ARG A 32 2.69 -19.18 5.48
N ARG A 33 2.70 -18.45 4.35
CA ARG A 33 3.74 -18.57 3.33
C ARG A 33 5.01 -17.81 3.67
N GLU A 34 4.86 -16.59 4.15
CA GLU A 34 5.97 -15.64 4.30
C GLU A 34 6.30 -15.31 5.74
N GLY A 35 5.44 -15.69 6.68
CA GLY A 35 5.63 -15.44 8.10
C GLY A 35 5.31 -14.02 8.53
N LYS A 36 4.87 -13.17 7.60
CA LYS A 36 4.51 -11.77 7.89
C LYS A 36 3.52 -11.23 6.87
N ALA A 37 2.80 -10.18 7.24
CA ALA A 37 1.91 -9.46 6.35
C ALA A 37 1.85 -7.98 6.76
N HIS A 38 1.81 -7.09 5.76
CA HIS A 38 1.61 -5.66 5.96
C HIS A 38 0.11 -5.37 5.85
N VAL A 39 -0.49 -4.81 6.89
CA VAL A 39 -1.93 -4.54 6.88
C VAL A 39 -2.22 -3.14 7.38
N PHE A 40 -3.25 -2.50 6.80
CA PHE A 40 -3.84 -1.30 7.37
C PHE A 40 -4.63 -1.68 8.62
N HIS A 41 -4.93 -0.70 9.47
CA HIS A 41 -5.73 -0.96 10.67
C HIS A 41 -7.11 -1.53 10.31
N ASP A 42 -7.74 -0.97 9.26
CA ASP A 42 -9.05 -1.36 8.78
C ASP A 42 -9.28 -0.80 7.38
N ARG A 43 -10.44 -1.09 6.80
CA ARG A 43 -10.81 -0.62 5.47
C ARG A 43 -10.97 0.90 5.43
N GLU A 44 -11.49 1.49 6.48
CA GLU A 44 -11.64 2.94 6.56
C GLU A 44 -10.28 3.64 6.50
N THR A 45 -9.29 3.12 7.22
CA THR A 45 -7.92 3.65 7.17
C THR A 45 -7.33 3.51 5.78
N LEU A 46 -7.50 2.35 5.14
CA LEU A 46 -7.03 2.12 3.78
C LEU A 46 -7.62 3.17 2.83
N ASP A 47 -8.90 3.41 2.90
CA ASP A 47 -9.58 4.35 2.01
C ASP A 47 -9.14 5.79 2.26
N ARG A 48 -8.99 6.18 3.53
CA ARG A 48 -8.52 7.52 3.91
C ARG A 48 -7.08 7.76 3.44
N VAL A 49 -6.20 6.82 3.69
CA VAL A 49 -4.80 6.89 3.26
C VAL A 49 -4.71 7.01 1.75
N THR A 50 -5.49 6.22 1.04
CA THR A 50 -5.53 6.26 -0.42
C THR A 50 -5.92 7.65 -0.93
N GLN A 51 -6.96 8.26 -0.36
CA GLN A 51 -7.40 9.58 -0.78
C GLN A 51 -6.36 10.66 -0.49
N VAL A 52 -5.72 10.60 0.66
CA VAL A 52 -4.68 11.56 1.01
C VAL A 52 -3.49 11.46 0.06
N ILE A 53 -3.08 10.26 -0.29
CA ILE A 53 -1.97 10.05 -1.23
C ILE A 53 -2.35 10.53 -2.63
N ILE A 54 -3.57 10.28 -3.08
CA ILE A 54 -4.04 10.77 -4.37
C ILE A 54 -3.92 12.29 -4.45
N GLU A 55 -4.21 13.00 -3.37
CA GLU A 55 -4.17 14.46 -3.34
C GLU A 55 -2.77 15.02 -3.09
N PHE A 56 -1.98 14.40 -2.23
CA PHE A 56 -0.73 14.97 -1.73
C PHE A 56 0.49 14.08 -1.86
N GLY A 57 0.33 12.86 -2.37
CA GLY A 57 1.43 11.91 -2.46
C GLY A 57 2.57 12.38 -3.34
N GLU A 58 3.77 11.98 -2.99
CA GLU A 58 4.97 12.29 -3.75
C GLU A 58 5.43 11.04 -4.50
N ARG A 59 5.87 11.25 -5.72
CA ARG A 59 6.38 10.16 -6.54
C ARG A 59 7.68 9.62 -5.94
N THR A 60 7.77 8.30 -5.86
CA THR A 60 8.94 7.60 -5.32
C THR A 60 9.37 6.48 -6.25
N GLY A 61 10.55 5.93 -6.01
CA GLY A 61 11.06 4.80 -6.76
C GLY A 61 11.81 5.20 -8.02
N SER A 62 12.10 4.21 -8.83
CA SER A 62 12.88 4.37 -10.06
C SER A 62 12.06 5.01 -11.17
N GLU A 63 12.72 5.80 -12.00
CA GLU A 63 12.13 6.33 -13.23
C GLU A 63 12.44 5.44 -14.45
N ASP A 64 12.77 4.19 -14.22
CA ASP A 64 13.03 3.24 -15.28
C ASP A 64 11.82 3.15 -16.21
N PRO A 65 11.96 3.51 -17.50
CA PRO A 65 10.85 3.44 -18.44
C PRO A 65 10.34 2.02 -18.70
N ASP A 66 11.14 1.01 -18.40
CA ASP A 66 10.75 -0.39 -18.54
C ASP A 66 9.97 -0.91 -17.34
N ASP A 67 9.94 -0.14 -16.24
CA ASP A 67 9.15 -0.50 -15.07
C ASP A 67 7.67 -0.21 -15.33
N ASP A 68 6.82 -1.23 -15.25
CA ASP A 68 5.38 -1.09 -15.45
C ASP A 68 4.67 -0.43 -14.27
N TYR A 69 5.40 -0.04 -13.23
CA TYR A 69 4.83 0.53 -12.02
C TYR A 69 5.26 1.95 -11.79
N GLU A 70 4.34 2.76 -11.24
CA GLU A 70 4.64 4.04 -10.64
C GLU A 70 4.22 3.99 -9.20
N ARG A 71 4.98 4.63 -8.32
CA ARG A 71 4.73 4.63 -6.89
C ARG A 71 4.63 6.05 -6.36
N TYR A 72 3.66 6.25 -5.48
CA TYR A 72 3.42 7.53 -4.81
C TYR A 72 3.22 7.25 -3.34
N GLY A 73 3.71 8.11 -2.47
CA GLY A 73 3.59 7.86 -1.05
C GLY A 73 3.71 9.09 -0.17
N LEU A 74 3.39 8.89 1.10
CA LEU A 74 3.48 9.92 2.14
C LEU A 74 3.72 9.25 3.49
N TYR A 75 4.45 9.95 4.35
CA TYR A 75 4.50 9.62 5.77
C TYR A 75 3.33 10.26 6.49
N PHE A 76 2.74 9.52 7.40
CA PHE A 76 1.64 9.99 8.25
C PHE A 76 2.14 10.19 9.66
N SER A 77 1.53 11.12 10.39
CA SER A 77 1.93 11.43 11.76
C SER A 77 1.53 10.35 12.77
N GLU A 78 0.52 9.56 12.41
CA GLU A 78 0.05 8.46 13.24
C GLU A 78 0.15 7.15 12.48
N PRO A 79 0.22 6.00 13.16
CA PRO A 79 0.33 4.72 12.48
C PRO A 79 -0.92 4.46 11.64
N ILE A 80 -0.70 3.99 10.42
CA ILE A 80 -1.78 3.63 9.50
C ILE A 80 -2.03 2.13 9.44
N GLY A 81 -1.10 1.35 9.98
CA GLY A 81 -1.18 -0.09 9.96
C GLY A 81 -0.01 -0.71 10.69
N CYS A 82 0.23 -1.98 10.41
CA CYS A 82 1.33 -2.70 11.06
C CYS A 82 1.78 -3.88 10.21
N ILE A 83 3.00 -4.33 10.49
CA ILE A 83 3.45 -5.64 10.02
C ILE A 83 3.06 -6.64 11.10
N ILE A 84 2.24 -7.62 10.74
CA ILE A 84 1.89 -8.72 11.62
C ILE A 84 2.83 -9.87 11.32
N ARG A 85 3.40 -10.47 12.36
CA ARG A 85 4.27 -11.63 12.22
C ARG A 85 3.57 -12.87 12.77
N LYS A 86 3.97 -14.01 12.25
CA LYS A 86 3.38 -15.30 12.62
C LYS A 86 3.49 -15.58 14.11
N GLU A 87 4.59 -15.16 14.77
CA GLU A 87 4.78 -15.32 16.20
C GLU A 87 3.97 -14.32 17.05
N GLY A 88 3.24 -13.39 16.40
CA GLY A 88 2.39 -12.44 17.09
C GLY A 88 2.99 -11.06 17.35
N SER A 89 4.25 -10.84 16.97
CA SER A 89 4.86 -9.51 17.11
C SER A 89 4.29 -8.53 16.08
N LEU A 90 4.26 -7.25 16.42
CA LEU A 90 3.76 -6.18 15.55
C LEU A 90 4.81 -5.09 15.38
N ILE A 91 4.87 -4.52 14.18
CA ILE A 91 5.65 -3.33 13.89
C ILE A 91 4.72 -2.29 13.30
N LEU A 92 4.62 -1.12 13.93
CA LEU A 92 3.74 -0.05 13.44
C LEU A 92 4.27 0.56 12.16
N LEU A 93 3.35 0.91 11.25
CA LEU A 93 3.68 1.49 9.96
C LEU A 93 3.10 2.89 9.83
N TYR A 94 3.91 3.81 9.31
CA TYR A 94 3.56 5.22 9.16
C TYR A 94 3.62 5.70 7.72
N TYR A 95 4.10 4.85 6.79
CA TYR A 95 4.24 5.22 5.39
C TYR A 95 3.18 4.54 4.55
N GLY A 96 2.39 5.32 3.80
CA GLY A 96 1.43 4.78 2.85
C GLY A 96 1.94 4.93 1.42
N GLU A 97 1.73 3.92 0.61
CA GLU A 97 2.13 3.93 -0.79
C GLU A 97 0.96 3.51 -1.67
N ILE A 98 0.83 4.20 -2.81
CA ILE A 98 -0.01 3.73 -3.91
C ILE A 98 0.93 3.23 -5.01
N LYS A 99 0.68 2.03 -5.48
CA LYS A 99 1.38 1.45 -6.62
C LYS A 99 0.41 1.39 -7.79
N THR A 100 0.77 2.07 -8.88
CA THR A 100 -0.05 2.08 -10.10
C THR A 100 0.58 1.20 -11.15
N VAL A 101 -0.25 0.49 -11.90
CA VAL A 101 0.18 -0.36 -13.02
C VAL A 101 -0.05 0.42 -14.29
N LYS A 102 1.02 0.84 -14.97
CA LYS A 102 0.93 1.69 -16.17
C LYS A 102 0.13 1.04 -17.29
N SER A 103 0.35 -0.25 -17.52
CA SER A 103 -0.27 -0.95 -18.65
C SER A 103 -1.77 -1.14 -18.49
N THR A 104 -2.28 -1.27 -17.28
CA THR A 104 -3.71 -1.51 -17.02
C THR A 104 -4.41 -0.31 -16.42
N GLY A 105 -3.66 0.63 -15.87
CA GLY A 105 -4.21 1.76 -15.16
C GLY A 105 -4.74 1.42 -13.76
N GLU A 106 -4.58 0.21 -13.29
CA GLU A 106 -5.03 -0.18 -11.95
C GLU A 106 -4.10 0.36 -10.86
N TYR A 107 -4.61 0.48 -9.65
CA TYR A 107 -3.78 0.85 -8.51
C TYR A 107 -4.25 0.18 -7.23
N TYR A 108 -3.36 0.12 -6.25
CA TYR A 108 -3.69 -0.38 -4.92
C TYR A 108 -2.77 0.24 -3.88
N SER A 109 -3.23 0.25 -2.64
CA SER A 109 -2.53 0.89 -1.54
C SER A 109 -1.83 -0.14 -0.66
N ILE A 110 -0.65 0.22 -0.17
CA ILE A 110 0.20 -0.66 0.64
C ILE A 110 0.71 0.15 1.83
N PRO A 111 0.60 -0.35 3.07
CA PRO A 111 1.30 0.25 4.20
C PRO A 111 2.72 -0.30 4.25
N ARG A 112 3.70 0.59 4.42
CA ARG A 112 5.12 0.21 4.41
C ARG A 112 5.89 0.90 5.52
N ILE A 113 7.10 0.43 5.78
CA ILE A 113 8.03 1.09 6.70
C ILE A 113 8.54 2.38 6.06
N SER A 114 8.89 2.32 4.79
CA SER A 114 9.49 3.44 4.06
C SER A 114 9.35 3.22 2.56
N PRO A 115 9.60 4.26 1.72
CA PRO A 115 9.57 4.09 0.27
C PRO A 115 10.59 3.10 -0.29
N ARG A 116 11.63 2.81 0.48
CA ARG A 116 12.69 1.89 0.05
C ARG A 116 12.54 0.48 0.59
N GLU A 117 11.47 0.22 1.31
CA GLU A 117 11.24 -1.10 1.86
C GLU A 117 11.08 -2.11 0.73
N THR A 118 11.88 -3.18 0.79
CA THR A 118 11.70 -4.34 -0.06
C THR A 118 10.85 -5.35 0.70
N SER A 119 9.72 -5.67 0.15
CA SER A 119 8.81 -6.62 0.77
C SER A 119 9.05 -8.03 0.26
#